data_4ad4a6adbe1165389c9d444fb3397c10
#
_entry.id   4ad4a6adbe1165389c9d444fb3397c10
#
_cell.length_a   1.000
_cell.length_b   1.000
_cell.length_c   1.000
_cell.angle_alpha   90.00
_cell.angle_beta   90.00
_cell.angle_gamma   90.00
#
_symmetry.space_group_name_H-M   'P 1'
#
loop_
_entity.id
_entity.type
_entity.pdbx_description
1 polymer ?
#
loop_
_entity_poly.entity_id
_entity_poly.type
_entity_poly.pdbx_seq_one_letter_code
_entity_poly.pdbx_strand_id
1 'polypeptide(L)'
;MVVVYKPEFVAHDGTAPIFSVDAAPDGSRFATAGGDQKVKVWALAPVLEREIEADENAPKCLATLSDHFGPVNCVRFSRNGRYLASGSTDTSVLVYALREGPGKAAFGSADAPNVENWTIAARYRGHGSDVIDIAWSPDDSMLASCSLDNLVIIWDCRTGNPVATLRGHTSFVKGVAWDPIGKFLATQSDDKTCIIWRTDDWTQVAKVEEPYQASMGATFSMRLCWSPDGKAVTTCNSYKKPSHTASVLER
;
A
#
# COMPACT_ATOMS: atom_id res chain seq x y z
N MET A 1 -3.63 -25.12 -13.96
CA MET A 1 -4.62 -25.31 -12.86
C MET A 1 -4.54 -24.08 -11.98
N VAL A 2 -5.67 -23.42 -11.68
CA VAL A 2 -5.71 -22.30 -10.70
C VAL A 2 -6.05 -22.93 -9.36
N VAL A 3 -5.22 -22.68 -8.34
CA VAL A 3 -5.49 -23.08 -6.96
C VAL A 3 -5.97 -21.86 -6.20
N VAL A 4 -7.11 -21.97 -5.51
CA VAL A 4 -7.67 -20.89 -4.70
C VAL A 4 -7.51 -21.28 -3.23
N TYR A 5 -6.79 -20.48 -2.48
CA TYR A 5 -6.66 -20.60 -1.03
C TYR A 5 -7.64 -19.65 -0.35
N LYS A 6 -8.34 -20.15 0.66
CA LYS A 6 -9.29 -19.37 1.46
C LYS A 6 -9.01 -19.63 2.95
N PRO A 7 -7.97 -19.03 3.51
CA PRO A 7 -7.63 -19.22 4.91
C PRO A 7 -8.68 -18.61 5.82
N GLU A 8 -9.16 -19.36 6.80
CA GLU A 8 -10.19 -18.89 7.75
C GLU A 8 -9.62 -17.97 8.83
N PHE A 9 -8.32 -18.07 9.11
CA PHE A 9 -7.64 -17.30 10.16
C PHE A 9 -7.35 -15.86 9.78
N VAL A 10 -7.38 -15.51 8.48
CA VAL A 10 -7.08 -14.14 8.00
C VAL A 10 -8.32 -13.27 8.21
N ALA A 11 -8.37 -12.62 9.35
CA ALA A 11 -9.50 -11.78 9.73
C ALA A 11 -9.05 -10.52 10.49
N HIS A 12 -9.76 -9.43 10.26
CA HIS A 12 -9.73 -8.23 11.06
C HIS A 12 -10.86 -8.24 12.08
N ASP A 13 -10.79 -7.39 13.10
CA ASP A 13 -11.68 -7.45 14.26
C ASP A 13 -13.16 -7.31 13.86
N GLY A 14 -13.97 -8.20 14.37
CA GLY A 14 -15.37 -8.27 14.02
C GLY A 14 -15.58 -8.56 12.53
N THR A 15 -16.34 -7.72 11.85
CA THR A 15 -16.62 -7.79 10.41
C THR A 15 -15.93 -6.68 9.62
N ALA A 16 -14.85 -6.13 10.17
CA ALA A 16 -14.13 -5.03 9.51
C ALA A 16 -13.55 -5.47 8.15
N PRO A 17 -13.77 -4.69 7.09
CA PRO A 17 -13.26 -5.02 5.78
C PRO A 17 -11.74 -4.89 5.71
N ILE A 18 -11.12 -5.76 4.90
CA ILE A 18 -9.72 -5.67 4.54
C ILE A 18 -9.61 -4.81 3.26
N PHE A 19 -8.86 -3.71 3.32
CA PHE A 19 -8.70 -2.77 2.21
C PHE A 19 -7.44 -3.02 1.39
N SER A 20 -6.42 -3.62 2.00
CA SER A 20 -5.13 -3.83 1.35
C SER A 20 -4.47 -5.10 1.83
N VAL A 21 -3.74 -5.73 0.94
CA VAL A 21 -2.86 -6.86 1.22
C VAL A 21 -1.55 -6.65 0.45
N ASP A 22 -0.43 -7.04 1.06
CA ASP A 22 0.87 -7.07 0.41
C ASP A 22 1.71 -8.22 0.95
N ALA A 23 2.53 -8.84 0.10
CA ALA A 23 3.40 -9.95 0.45
C ALA A 23 4.84 -9.49 0.67
N ALA A 24 5.48 -10.01 1.69
CA ALA A 24 6.89 -9.75 1.91
C ALA A 24 7.74 -10.33 0.76
N PRO A 25 8.83 -9.67 0.35
CA PRO A 25 9.64 -10.08 -0.79
C PRO A 25 10.27 -11.47 -0.64
N ASP A 26 10.48 -11.92 0.59
CA ASP A 26 11.04 -13.23 0.90
C ASP A 26 10.00 -14.38 0.84
N GLY A 27 8.72 -14.05 0.63
CA GLY A 27 7.63 -15.01 0.57
C GLY A 27 7.30 -15.69 1.90
N SER A 28 7.82 -15.22 3.03
CA SER A 28 7.58 -15.84 4.34
C SER A 28 6.28 -15.38 5.01
N ARG A 29 5.82 -14.19 4.68
CA ARG A 29 4.70 -13.51 5.33
C ARG A 29 3.94 -12.59 4.39
N PHE A 30 2.79 -12.12 4.82
CA PHE A 30 2.02 -11.07 4.17
C PHE A 30 1.39 -10.17 5.22
N ALA A 31 1.05 -8.95 4.85
CA ALA A 31 0.37 -7.99 5.71
C ALA A 31 -1.00 -7.63 5.14
N THR A 32 -1.95 -7.36 6.04
CA THR A 32 -3.28 -6.85 5.71
C THR A 32 -3.53 -5.54 6.45
N ALA A 33 -4.30 -4.66 5.84
CA ALA A 33 -4.76 -3.41 6.44
C ALA A 33 -6.28 -3.32 6.35
N GLY A 34 -6.94 -2.87 7.40
CA GLY A 34 -8.39 -2.93 7.48
C GLY A 34 -9.11 -1.77 8.16
N GLY A 35 -10.42 -1.86 8.10
CA GLY A 35 -11.34 -0.90 8.70
C GLY A 35 -11.32 -0.86 10.24
N ASP A 36 -10.71 -1.86 10.89
CA ASP A 36 -10.49 -1.93 12.34
C ASP A 36 -9.32 -1.07 12.84
N GLN A 37 -8.73 -0.24 11.98
CA GLN A 37 -7.60 0.65 12.26
C GLN A 37 -6.29 -0.11 12.49
N LYS A 38 -6.23 -1.42 12.15
CA LYS A 38 -5.08 -2.27 12.40
C LYS A 38 -4.37 -2.65 11.11
N VAL A 39 -3.07 -2.89 11.25
CA VAL A 39 -2.27 -3.66 10.30
C VAL A 39 -1.96 -4.98 10.97
N LYS A 40 -2.22 -6.09 10.28
CA LYS A 40 -1.88 -7.43 10.76
C LYS A 40 -0.86 -8.08 9.84
N VAL A 41 0.14 -8.72 10.43
CA VAL A 41 1.17 -9.49 9.71
C VAL A 41 0.92 -10.96 9.96
N TRP A 42 0.90 -11.74 8.89
CA TRP A 42 0.53 -13.15 8.89
C TRP A 42 1.66 -14.00 8.33
N ALA A 43 1.84 -15.19 8.84
CA ALA A 43 2.69 -16.20 8.22
C ALA A 43 2.06 -16.69 6.91
N LEU A 44 2.85 -16.86 5.85
CA LEU A 44 2.35 -17.35 4.57
C LEU A 44 2.23 -18.89 4.52
N ALA A 45 3.09 -19.62 5.21
CA ALA A 45 3.10 -21.08 5.20
C ALA A 45 1.72 -21.70 5.56
N PRO A 46 0.98 -21.23 6.60
CA PRO A 46 -0.35 -21.75 6.91
C PRO A 46 -1.38 -21.55 5.79
N VAL A 47 -1.18 -20.59 4.88
CA VAL A 47 -2.06 -20.39 3.72
C VAL A 47 -1.81 -21.44 2.64
N LEU A 48 -0.55 -21.85 2.47
CA LEU A 48 -0.13 -22.76 1.41
C LEU A 48 -0.22 -24.24 1.82
N GLU A 49 -0.08 -24.52 3.11
CA GLU A 49 0.03 -25.87 3.67
C GLU A 49 -1.07 -26.15 4.70
N ARG A 50 -2.05 -26.98 4.32
CA ARG A 50 -3.20 -27.30 5.17
C ARG A 50 -2.83 -27.94 6.51
N GLU A 51 -1.74 -28.68 6.56
CA GLU A 51 -1.24 -29.29 7.79
C GLU A 51 -0.84 -28.23 8.81
N ILE A 52 -0.17 -27.16 8.35
CA ILE A 52 0.22 -26.02 9.18
C ILE A 52 -1.00 -25.16 9.54
N GLU A 53 -1.97 -25.03 8.62
CA GLU A 53 -3.23 -24.33 8.91
C GLU A 53 -4.00 -25.03 10.04
N ALA A 54 -4.00 -26.37 10.07
CA ALA A 54 -4.69 -27.18 11.08
C ALA A 54 -3.94 -27.25 12.43
N ASP A 55 -2.64 -26.93 12.47
CA ASP A 55 -1.87 -26.91 13.70
C ASP A 55 -2.24 -25.68 14.55
N GLU A 56 -2.83 -25.92 15.72
CA GLU A 56 -3.21 -24.87 16.67
C GLU A 56 -2.00 -24.19 17.31
N ASN A 57 -0.84 -24.83 17.34
CA ASN A 57 0.39 -24.27 17.90
C ASN A 57 1.20 -23.45 16.89
N ALA A 58 0.91 -23.57 15.59
CA ALA A 58 1.58 -22.80 14.57
C ALA A 58 1.15 -21.32 14.62
N PRO A 59 2.07 -20.37 14.75
CA PRO A 59 1.73 -18.96 14.77
C PRO A 59 1.23 -18.52 13.38
N LYS A 60 -0.05 -18.18 13.28
CA LYS A 60 -0.67 -17.72 12.04
C LYS A 60 -0.61 -16.20 11.94
N CYS A 61 -0.96 -15.49 13.02
CA CYS A 61 -0.79 -14.04 13.14
C CYS A 61 0.57 -13.77 13.82
N LEU A 62 1.46 -13.10 13.11
CA LEU A 62 2.82 -12.79 13.59
C LEU A 62 2.86 -11.47 14.35
N ALA A 63 2.04 -10.50 13.94
CA ALA A 63 1.91 -9.22 14.63
C ALA A 63 0.58 -8.53 14.33
N THR A 64 0.08 -7.83 15.35
CA THR A 64 -1.02 -6.87 15.24
C THR A 64 -0.50 -5.49 15.64
N LEU A 65 -0.60 -4.52 14.72
CA LEU A 65 -0.12 -3.16 14.87
C LEU A 65 -1.33 -2.22 14.97
N SER A 66 -1.49 -1.56 16.10
CA SER A 66 -2.67 -0.75 16.45
C SER A 66 -2.28 0.71 16.72
N ASP A 67 -1.49 1.30 15.82
CA ASP A 67 -0.89 2.62 16.01
C ASP A 67 -1.58 3.72 15.22
N HIS A 68 -2.52 3.37 14.34
CA HIS A 68 -3.38 4.28 13.62
C HIS A 68 -4.65 4.62 14.41
N PHE A 69 -5.17 5.83 14.17
CA PHE A 69 -6.40 6.35 14.79
C PHE A 69 -7.59 6.37 13.83
N GLY A 70 -7.46 5.73 12.68
CA GLY A 70 -8.49 5.59 11.66
C GLY A 70 -8.26 4.37 10.78
N PRO A 71 -9.25 3.96 9.97
CA PRO A 71 -9.11 2.87 9.00
C PRO A 71 -7.81 2.94 8.21
N VAL A 72 -7.16 1.80 8.03
CA VAL A 72 -5.90 1.70 7.28
C VAL A 72 -6.19 1.28 5.86
N ASN A 73 -5.98 2.19 4.91
CA ASN A 73 -6.36 2.02 3.52
C ASN A 73 -5.35 1.22 2.70
N CYS A 74 -4.07 1.28 3.06
CA CYS A 74 -3.00 0.63 2.31
C CYS A 74 -1.86 0.17 3.22
N VAL A 75 -1.19 -0.89 2.78
CA VAL A 75 0.00 -1.46 3.42
C VAL A 75 0.95 -1.96 2.34
N ARG A 76 2.28 -1.70 2.51
CA ARG A 76 3.31 -2.15 1.57
C ARG A 76 4.60 -2.50 2.29
N PHE A 77 5.16 -3.65 1.98
CA PHE A 77 6.53 -4.00 2.37
C PHE A 77 7.54 -3.22 1.53
N SER A 78 8.64 -2.83 2.15
CA SER A 78 9.83 -2.39 1.43
C SER A 78 10.45 -3.56 0.64
N ARG A 79 11.21 -3.26 -0.42
CA ARG A 79 11.85 -4.29 -1.25
C ARG A 79 12.83 -5.17 -0.49
N ASN A 80 13.49 -4.61 0.52
CA ASN A 80 14.40 -5.36 1.38
C ASN A 80 13.68 -6.16 2.48
N GLY A 81 12.35 -6.05 2.61
CA GLY A 81 11.52 -6.75 3.59
C GLY A 81 11.71 -6.31 5.06
N ARG A 82 12.55 -5.30 5.32
CA ARG A 82 12.84 -4.83 6.69
C ARG A 82 11.81 -3.83 7.21
N TYR A 83 11.09 -3.17 6.31
CA TYR A 83 10.12 -2.15 6.63
C TYR A 83 8.74 -2.51 6.10
N LEU A 84 7.73 -2.05 6.81
CA LEU A 84 6.33 -2.12 6.41
C LEU A 84 5.75 -0.73 6.53
N ALA A 85 5.20 -0.18 5.46
CA ALA A 85 4.54 1.12 5.48
C ALA A 85 3.03 0.94 5.43
N SER A 86 2.30 1.84 6.10
CA SER A 86 0.83 1.90 6.06
C SER A 86 0.33 3.34 5.94
N GLY A 87 -0.77 3.53 5.22
CA GLY A 87 -1.46 4.81 5.07
C GLY A 87 -2.90 4.72 5.52
N SER A 88 -3.38 5.74 6.23
CA SER A 88 -4.66 5.72 6.93
C SER A 88 -5.51 6.97 6.69
N THR A 89 -6.80 6.85 7.03
CA THR A 89 -7.74 7.98 7.10
C THR A 89 -7.37 8.97 8.22
N ASP A 90 -6.49 8.58 9.16
CA ASP A 90 -5.93 9.50 10.15
C ASP A 90 -4.90 10.49 9.58
N THR A 91 -4.78 10.53 8.22
CA THR A 91 -3.90 11.42 7.45
C THR A 91 -2.42 11.11 7.55
N SER A 92 -2.03 10.10 8.32
CA SER A 92 -0.63 9.75 8.54
C SER A 92 -0.18 8.54 7.71
N VAL A 93 1.12 8.51 7.43
CA VAL A 93 1.82 7.31 6.96
C VAL A 93 2.73 6.85 8.08
N LEU A 94 2.60 5.57 8.47
CA LEU A 94 3.48 4.93 9.44
C LEU A 94 4.44 3.99 8.73
N VAL A 95 5.69 4.00 9.18
CA VAL A 95 6.71 3.04 8.76
C VAL A 95 7.12 2.24 9.97
N TYR A 96 6.96 0.93 9.89
CA TYR A 96 7.40 -0.03 10.89
C TYR A 96 8.69 -0.70 10.46
N ALA A 97 9.54 -0.99 11.41
CA ALA A 97 10.75 -1.80 11.21
C ALA A 97 10.65 -3.10 11.99
N LEU A 98 11.01 -4.21 11.35
CA LEU A 98 11.18 -5.48 12.01
C LEU A 98 12.48 -5.45 12.83
N ARG A 99 12.39 -5.70 14.13
CA ARG A 99 13.50 -5.72 15.07
C ARG A 99 13.73 -7.11 15.61
N GLU A 100 14.93 -7.38 16.06
CA GLU A 100 15.25 -8.62 16.79
C GLU A 100 14.53 -8.67 18.14
N GLY A 101 14.28 -9.89 18.59
CA GLY A 101 13.63 -10.17 19.86
C GLY A 101 12.11 -10.36 19.77
N PRO A 102 11.49 -10.74 20.88
CA PRO A 102 10.07 -11.03 20.94
C PRO A 102 9.25 -9.74 20.72
N GLY A 103 8.13 -9.88 20.05
CA GLY A 103 7.15 -8.80 19.90
C GLY A 103 6.52 -8.41 21.24
N LYS A 104 5.95 -7.23 21.28
CA LYS A 104 5.24 -6.69 22.46
C LYS A 104 3.74 -6.80 22.23
N ALA A 105 2.98 -6.98 23.32
CA ALA A 105 1.54 -6.74 23.28
C ALA A 105 1.27 -5.24 23.05
N ALA A 106 0.15 -4.93 22.40
CA ALA A 106 -0.30 -3.54 22.30
C ALA A 106 -0.57 -2.98 23.71
N PHE A 107 -0.18 -1.74 23.96
CA PHE A 107 -0.34 -1.13 25.28
C PHE A 107 -1.82 -1.10 25.68
N GLY A 108 -2.14 -1.66 26.84
CA GLY A 108 -3.51 -1.73 27.36
C GLY A 108 -4.39 -2.83 26.73
N SER A 109 -3.87 -3.66 25.85
CA SER A 109 -4.55 -4.84 25.30
C SER A 109 -4.37 -6.05 26.19
N ALA A 110 -5.40 -6.90 26.25
CA ALA A 110 -5.34 -8.24 26.86
C ALA A 110 -4.84 -9.32 25.87
N ASP A 111 -4.49 -8.91 24.63
CA ASP A 111 -4.04 -9.81 23.59
C ASP A 111 -2.68 -10.42 23.91
N ALA A 112 -2.42 -11.61 23.37
CA ALA A 112 -1.11 -12.25 23.47
C ALA A 112 -0.03 -11.36 22.84
N PRO A 113 1.21 -11.39 23.35
CA PRO A 113 2.31 -10.65 22.72
C PRO A 113 2.49 -11.07 21.26
N ASN A 114 2.84 -10.10 20.41
CA ASN A 114 3.21 -10.38 19.03
C ASN A 114 4.37 -11.36 18.94
N VAL A 115 4.34 -12.23 17.95
CA VAL A 115 5.47 -13.16 17.66
C VAL A 115 6.65 -12.37 17.11
N GLU A 116 6.37 -11.43 16.20
CA GLU A 116 7.38 -10.57 15.59
C GLU A 116 7.41 -9.17 16.22
N ASN A 117 8.60 -8.61 16.35
CA ASN A 117 8.81 -7.30 16.96
C ASN A 117 8.83 -6.19 15.91
N TRP A 118 7.64 -5.81 15.45
CA TRP A 118 7.46 -4.63 14.59
C TRP A 118 7.32 -3.38 15.45
N THR A 119 8.15 -2.38 15.20
CA THR A 119 8.15 -1.11 15.93
C THR A 119 8.08 0.07 14.98
N ILE A 120 7.40 1.14 15.37
CA ILE A 120 7.36 2.38 14.57
C ILE A 120 8.79 2.90 14.40
N ALA A 121 9.24 2.99 13.15
CA ALA A 121 10.51 3.60 12.77
C ALA A 121 10.32 5.08 12.38
N ALA A 122 9.19 5.40 11.73
CA ALA A 122 8.87 6.77 11.32
C ALA A 122 7.36 7.00 11.26
N ARG A 123 6.96 8.25 11.45
CA ARG A 123 5.60 8.74 11.26
C ARG A 123 5.65 9.99 10.39
N TYR A 124 5.09 9.91 9.18
CA TYR A 124 5.04 11.02 8.25
C TYR A 124 3.69 11.72 8.34
N ARG A 125 3.71 13.03 8.52
CA ARG A 125 2.54 13.90 8.60
C ARG A 125 2.71 15.06 7.63
N GLY A 126 1.72 15.29 6.79
CA GLY A 126 1.76 16.35 5.76
C GLY A 126 0.54 16.35 4.87
N HIS A 127 -0.18 15.22 4.78
CA HIS A 127 -1.47 15.16 4.10
C HIS A 127 -2.56 15.83 4.94
N GLY A 128 -3.48 16.52 4.24
CA GLY A 128 -4.65 17.18 4.84
C GLY A 128 -5.90 16.30 4.85
N SER A 129 -5.85 15.10 4.25
CA SER A 129 -6.96 14.16 4.17
C SER A 129 -6.44 12.71 4.11
N ASP A 130 -7.35 11.76 3.94
CA ASP A 130 -7.09 10.33 3.92
C ASP A 130 -5.94 9.95 2.98
N VAL A 131 -4.99 9.17 3.46
CA VAL A 131 -3.97 8.53 2.63
C VAL A 131 -4.56 7.25 2.03
N ILE A 132 -4.62 7.16 0.71
CA ILE A 132 -5.30 6.07 0.00
C ILE A 132 -4.32 5.01 -0.48
N ASP A 133 -3.15 5.40 -0.99
CA ASP A 133 -2.14 4.46 -1.46
C ASP A 133 -0.73 4.97 -1.19
N ILE A 134 0.21 4.03 -1.11
CA ILE A 134 1.64 4.28 -0.89
C ILE A 134 2.48 3.37 -1.78
N ALA A 135 3.67 3.82 -2.12
CA ALA A 135 4.62 3.04 -2.91
C ALA A 135 6.06 3.34 -2.50
N TRP A 136 6.86 2.29 -2.29
CA TRP A 136 8.29 2.38 -2.05
C TRP A 136 9.06 2.62 -3.36
N SER A 137 10.12 3.45 -3.30
CA SER A 137 11.10 3.49 -4.40
C SER A 137 11.83 2.16 -4.52
N PRO A 138 12.39 1.83 -5.71
CA PRO A 138 13.05 0.53 -5.91
C PRO A 138 14.26 0.27 -5.00
N ASP A 139 14.87 1.30 -4.46
CA ASP A 139 16.02 1.25 -3.55
C ASP A 139 15.64 1.44 -2.08
N ASP A 140 14.34 1.53 -1.77
CA ASP A 140 13.78 1.79 -0.44
C ASP A 140 14.22 3.14 0.20
N SER A 141 14.83 4.03 -0.56
CA SER A 141 15.29 5.33 -0.06
C SER A 141 14.15 6.35 0.10
N MET A 142 13.08 6.19 -0.68
CA MET A 142 11.93 7.09 -0.69
C MET A 142 10.62 6.31 -0.60
N LEU A 143 9.61 6.99 -0.08
CA LEU A 143 8.22 6.53 -0.07
C LEU A 143 7.34 7.61 -0.71
N ALA A 144 6.48 7.22 -1.65
CA ALA A 144 5.43 8.07 -2.18
C ALA A 144 4.10 7.76 -1.49
N SER A 145 3.32 8.78 -1.15
CA SER A 145 1.96 8.64 -0.63
C SER A 145 1.00 9.53 -1.41
N CYS A 146 -0.21 9.04 -1.68
CA CYS A 146 -1.26 9.80 -2.33
C CYS A 146 -2.52 9.90 -1.47
N SER A 147 -3.28 10.99 -1.62
CA SER A 147 -4.35 11.32 -0.69
C SER A 147 -5.57 11.97 -1.38
N LEU A 148 -6.68 11.97 -0.64
CA LEU A 148 -7.89 12.72 -0.98
C LEU A 148 -7.71 14.25 -0.88
N ASP A 149 -6.54 14.74 -0.46
CA ASP A 149 -6.18 16.15 -0.51
C ASP A 149 -5.66 16.61 -1.89
N ASN A 150 -5.75 15.73 -2.90
CA ASN A 150 -5.31 15.91 -4.30
C ASN A 150 -3.78 15.96 -4.47
N LEU A 151 -3.03 15.62 -3.44
CA LEU A 151 -1.57 15.69 -3.44
C LEU A 151 -0.95 14.30 -3.47
N VAL A 152 0.28 14.27 -3.96
CA VAL A 152 1.22 13.18 -3.75
C VAL A 152 2.44 13.75 -3.04
N ILE A 153 2.86 13.12 -1.94
CA ILE A 153 4.03 13.55 -1.17
C ILE A 153 5.10 12.46 -1.27
N ILE A 154 6.31 12.90 -1.55
CA ILE A 154 7.51 12.06 -1.59
C ILE A 154 8.29 12.29 -0.31
N TRP A 155 8.59 11.22 0.42
CA TRP A 155 9.27 11.24 1.71
C TRP A 155 10.67 10.63 1.57
N ASP A 156 11.66 11.27 2.14
CA ASP A 156 12.98 10.68 2.36
C ASP A 156 12.89 9.74 3.58
N CYS A 157 13.12 8.45 3.38
CA CYS A 157 12.96 7.44 4.44
C CYS A 157 14.03 7.52 5.53
N ARG A 158 15.16 8.17 5.25
CA ARG A 158 16.24 8.34 6.22
C ARG A 158 15.99 9.52 7.16
N THR A 159 15.48 10.63 6.62
CA THR A 159 15.25 11.86 7.39
C THR A 159 13.83 12.03 7.89
N GLY A 160 12.87 11.36 7.24
CA GLY A 160 11.43 11.49 7.50
C GLY A 160 10.82 12.79 6.95
N ASN A 161 11.60 13.57 6.21
CA ASN A 161 11.14 14.84 5.65
C ASN A 161 10.53 14.67 4.25
N PRO A 162 9.57 15.53 3.87
CA PRO A 162 9.10 15.57 2.49
C PRO A 162 10.20 16.11 1.56
N VAL A 163 10.48 15.38 0.49
CA VAL A 163 11.39 15.79 -0.59
C VAL A 163 10.65 16.63 -1.62
N ALA A 164 9.43 16.21 -1.96
CA ALA A 164 8.59 16.90 -2.92
C ALA A 164 7.11 16.74 -2.60
N THR A 165 6.32 17.74 -3.01
CA THR A 165 4.86 17.69 -3.01
C THR A 165 4.39 17.92 -4.44
N LEU A 166 3.87 16.87 -5.07
CA LEU A 166 3.45 16.90 -6.46
C LEU A 166 2.03 17.47 -6.55
N ARG A 167 1.91 18.53 -7.31
CA ARG A 167 0.64 19.24 -7.58
C ARG A 167 0.36 19.18 -9.07
N GLY A 168 -0.72 18.53 -9.47
CA GLY A 168 -1.08 18.37 -10.90
C GLY A 168 -2.46 17.76 -11.06
N HIS A 169 -2.90 17.00 -10.06
CA HIS A 169 -4.26 16.50 -10.00
C HIS A 169 -5.23 17.55 -9.45
N THR A 170 -6.45 17.55 -9.98
CA THR A 170 -7.52 18.48 -9.59
C THR A 170 -8.59 17.81 -8.72
N SER A 171 -8.46 16.51 -8.46
CA SER A 171 -9.32 15.71 -7.58
C SER A 171 -8.51 14.66 -6.83
N PHE A 172 -9.18 13.85 -6.04
CA PHE A 172 -8.65 12.81 -5.17
C PHE A 172 -7.64 11.91 -5.88
N VAL A 173 -6.42 11.82 -5.37
CA VAL A 173 -5.41 10.90 -5.89
C VAL A 173 -5.56 9.56 -5.17
N LYS A 174 -5.81 8.49 -5.93
CA LYS A 174 -6.20 7.19 -5.39
C LYS A 174 -5.28 6.04 -5.76
N GLY A 175 -4.21 6.33 -6.46
CA GLY A 175 -3.19 5.34 -6.80
C GLY A 175 -1.85 5.99 -7.06
N VAL A 176 -0.79 5.30 -6.62
CA VAL A 176 0.60 5.71 -6.85
C VAL A 176 1.47 4.47 -7.04
N ALA A 177 2.37 4.51 -8.01
CA ALA A 177 3.30 3.40 -8.26
C ALA A 177 4.64 3.90 -8.80
N TRP A 178 5.73 3.40 -8.23
CA TRP A 178 7.08 3.61 -8.72
C TRP A 178 7.40 2.67 -9.90
N ASP A 179 8.07 3.21 -10.89
CA ASP A 179 8.74 2.44 -11.93
C ASP A 179 9.83 1.55 -11.28
N PRO A 180 9.95 0.26 -11.67
CA PRO A 180 10.94 -0.65 -11.09
C PRO A 180 12.41 -0.23 -11.30
N ILE A 181 12.67 0.68 -12.25
CA ILE A 181 14.00 1.28 -12.51
C ILE A 181 14.22 2.54 -11.66
N GLY A 182 13.14 3.12 -11.10
CA GLY A 182 13.18 4.32 -10.26
C GLY A 182 13.22 5.65 -11.01
N LYS A 183 12.97 5.68 -12.33
CA LYS A 183 13.01 6.89 -13.15
C LYS A 183 11.69 7.64 -13.23
N PHE A 184 10.60 6.95 -12.95
CA PHE A 184 9.26 7.51 -13.03
C PHE A 184 8.39 7.10 -11.87
N LEU A 185 7.42 7.95 -11.58
CA LEU A 185 6.30 7.69 -10.68
C LEU A 185 5.02 7.88 -11.48
N ALA A 186 4.10 6.94 -11.38
CA ALA A 186 2.76 7.04 -11.95
C ALA A 186 1.74 7.33 -10.86
N THR A 187 0.79 8.23 -11.13
CA THR A 187 -0.31 8.55 -10.21
C THR A 187 -1.64 8.57 -10.95
N GLN A 188 -2.71 8.12 -10.31
CA GLN A 188 -4.06 8.11 -10.88
C GLN A 188 -5.08 8.74 -9.94
N SER A 189 -6.02 9.50 -10.52
CA SER A 189 -6.95 10.34 -9.77
C SER A 189 -8.39 10.27 -10.29
N ASP A 190 -9.33 10.64 -9.43
CA ASP A 190 -10.73 10.87 -9.78
C ASP A 190 -10.92 12.05 -10.78
N ASP A 191 -9.89 12.85 -11.02
CA ASP A 191 -9.90 13.85 -12.09
C ASP A 191 -9.85 13.24 -13.49
N LYS A 192 -9.91 11.90 -13.57
CA LYS A 192 -9.88 11.11 -14.82
C LYS A 192 -8.56 11.24 -15.56
N THR A 193 -7.46 11.35 -14.83
CA THR A 193 -6.12 11.40 -15.40
C THR A 193 -5.18 10.43 -14.75
N CYS A 194 -4.21 9.95 -15.52
CA CYS A 194 -3.00 9.33 -15.04
C CYS A 194 -1.83 10.27 -15.38
N ILE A 195 -1.04 10.64 -14.38
CA ILE A 195 0.13 11.51 -14.56
C ILE A 195 1.40 10.70 -14.31
N ILE A 196 2.37 10.87 -15.21
CA ILE A 196 3.71 10.32 -15.09
C ILE A 196 4.67 11.45 -14.71
N TRP A 197 5.40 11.24 -13.61
CA TRP A 197 6.35 12.18 -13.05
C TRP A 197 7.77 11.63 -13.23
N ARG A 198 8.72 12.49 -13.59
CA ARG A 198 10.15 12.16 -13.56
C ARG A 198 10.65 12.25 -12.12
N THR A 199 11.44 11.30 -11.68
CA THR A 199 11.90 11.24 -10.28
C THR A 199 13.14 12.10 -9.99
N ASP A 200 13.88 12.51 -11.01
CA ASP A 200 15.09 13.34 -10.85
C ASP A 200 14.77 14.78 -10.43
N ASP A 201 13.65 15.32 -10.95
CA ASP A 201 13.27 16.73 -10.78
C ASP A 201 11.79 16.92 -10.42
N TRP A 202 11.04 15.84 -10.31
CA TRP A 202 9.60 15.78 -10.01
C TRP A 202 8.74 16.54 -11.02
N THR A 203 9.22 16.69 -12.25
CA THR A 203 8.43 17.30 -13.33
C THR A 203 7.42 16.32 -13.92
N GLN A 204 6.27 16.86 -14.31
CA GLN A 204 5.26 16.11 -15.05
C GLN A 204 5.77 15.86 -16.48
N VAL A 205 5.90 14.57 -16.86
CA VAL A 205 6.33 14.15 -18.20
C VAL A 205 5.14 13.92 -19.12
N ALA A 206 4.10 13.28 -18.60
CA ALA A 206 2.89 12.99 -19.36
C ALA A 206 1.65 13.09 -18.47
N LYS A 207 0.54 13.48 -19.09
CA LYS A 207 -0.80 13.44 -18.52
C LYS A 207 -1.71 12.75 -19.52
N VAL A 208 -2.25 11.60 -19.12
CA VAL A 208 -3.11 10.76 -19.96
C VAL A 208 -4.54 10.88 -19.46
N GLU A 209 -5.46 11.21 -20.36
CA GLU A 209 -6.87 11.48 -20.05
C GLU A 209 -7.82 10.55 -20.81
N GLU A 210 -7.53 10.27 -22.08
CA GLU A 210 -8.46 9.61 -23.00
C GLU A 210 -9.08 8.30 -22.46
N PRO A 211 -8.33 7.34 -21.88
CA PRO A 211 -8.94 6.09 -21.43
C PRO A 211 -9.95 6.25 -20.29
N TYR A 212 -9.93 7.38 -19.58
CA TYR A 212 -10.68 7.59 -18.34
C TYR A 212 -11.86 8.56 -18.48
N GLN A 213 -11.93 9.34 -19.55
CA GLN A 213 -12.96 10.40 -19.72
C GLN A 213 -14.39 9.89 -19.61
N ALA A 214 -14.66 8.72 -20.17
CA ALA A 214 -15.99 8.11 -20.14
C ALA A 214 -16.24 7.26 -18.87
N SER A 215 -15.29 7.17 -17.96
CA SER A 215 -15.45 6.43 -16.70
C SER A 215 -16.54 7.07 -15.83
N MET A 216 -17.47 6.24 -15.36
CA MET A 216 -18.70 6.65 -14.67
C MET A 216 -18.71 6.25 -13.20
N GLY A 217 -17.61 6.10 -12.52
CA GLY A 217 -17.67 5.62 -11.16
C GLY A 217 -16.56 6.16 -10.26
N ALA A 218 -16.93 6.57 -9.05
CA ALA A 218 -15.99 6.73 -7.97
C ALA A 218 -15.58 5.34 -7.47
N THR A 219 -14.30 5.01 -7.55
CA THR A 219 -13.72 3.81 -6.96
C THR A 219 -13.02 4.16 -5.66
N PHE A 220 -12.93 3.20 -4.74
CA PHE A 220 -12.24 3.42 -3.47
C PHE A 220 -10.74 3.65 -3.69
N SER A 221 -10.11 2.85 -4.56
CA SER A 221 -8.69 2.97 -4.90
C SER A 221 -8.49 2.78 -6.41
N MET A 222 -7.41 3.36 -6.95
CA MET A 222 -7.01 3.26 -8.36
C MET A 222 -5.56 2.81 -8.45
N ARG A 223 -5.26 1.63 -7.90
CA ARG A 223 -3.90 1.11 -7.81
C ARG A 223 -3.34 0.78 -9.19
N LEU A 224 -2.14 1.28 -9.43
CA LEU A 224 -1.37 1.10 -10.64
C LEU A 224 -0.32 0.01 -10.46
N CYS A 225 0.11 -0.57 -11.56
CA CYS A 225 1.22 -1.54 -11.54
C CYS A 225 2.09 -1.35 -12.78
N TRP A 226 3.38 -1.16 -12.59
CA TRP A 226 4.36 -1.16 -13.67
C TRP A 226 4.71 -2.59 -14.09
N SER A 227 4.99 -2.78 -15.38
CA SER A 227 5.61 -4.01 -15.84
C SER A 227 7.02 -4.17 -15.22
N PRO A 228 7.50 -5.41 -15.00
CA PRO A 228 8.80 -5.64 -14.36
C PRO A 228 9.98 -5.00 -15.09
N ASP A 229 9.86 -4.78 -16.41
CA ASP A 229 10.88 -4.13 -17.24
C ASP A 229 10.71 -2.59 -17.32
N GLY A 230 9.70 -2.03 -16.66
CA GLY A 230 9.42 -0.59 -16.62
C GLY A 230 8.94 0.01 -17.94
N LYS A 231 8.53 -0.83 -18.93
CA LYS A 231 8.09 -0.33 -20.23
C LYS A 231 6.62 0.03 -20.30
N ALA A 232 5.82 -0.51 -19.40
CA ALA A 232 4.39 -0.26 -19.39
C ALA A 232 3.87 -0.09 -17.96
N VAL A 233 2.81 0.70 -17.80
CA VAL A 233 2.03 0.79 -16.56
C VAL A 233 0.59 0.38 -16.84
N THR A 234 0.09 -0.55 -16.03
CA THR A 234 -1.31 -0.94 -16.04
C THR A 234 -2.08 -0.04 -15.09
N THR A 235 -3.17 0.51 -15.58
CA THR A 235 -4.06 1.41 -14.84
C THR A 235 -5.46 0.84 -14.79
N CYS A 236 -6.24 1.23 -13.81
CA CYS A 236 -7.63 0.83 -13.66
C CYS A 236 -8.61 1.97 -14.00
N ASN A 237 -9.91 1.68 -13.85
CA ASN A 237 -10.98 2.67 -14.05
C ASN A 237 -11.08 3.28 -15.44
N SER A 238 -10.59 2.58 -16.46
CA SER A 238 -10.84 2.93 -17.86
C SER A 238 -12.22 2.46 -18.29
N TYR A 239 -12.78 3.09 -19.31
CA TYR A 239 -14.09 2.73 -19.84
C TYR A 239 -14.10 2.73 -21.37
N LYS A 240 -14.46 1.59 -21.94
CA LYS A 240 -14.74 1.43 -23.37
C LYS A 240 -16.15 0.85 -23.49
N LYS A 241 -17.10 1.71 -23.90
CA LYS A 241 -18.53 1.35 -23.96
C LYS A 241 -18.76 -0.04 -24.61
N PRO A 242 -19.50 -0.94 -23.97
CA PRO A 242 -20.27 -0.75 -22.72
C PRO A 242 -19.55 -1.21 -21.44
N SER A 243 -18.24 -1.45 -21.47
CA SER A 243 -17.53 -2.17 -20.41
C SER A 243 -16.47 -1.32 -19.69
N HIS A 244 -16.33 -1.54 -18.38
CA HIS A 244 -15.17 -1.08 -17.63
C HIS A 244 -13.95 -1.91 -18.02
N THR A 245 -12.81 -1.27 -18.17
CA THR A 245 -11.55 -1.87 -18.63
C THR A 245 -10.37 -1.42 -17.79
N ALA A 246 -9.26 -2.15 -17.90
CA ALA A 246 -7.95 -1.66 -17.53
C ALA A 246 -7.24 -1.15 -18.79
N SER A 247 -6.40 -0.13 -18.64
CA SER A 247 -5.54 0.36 -19.73
C SER A 247 -4.08 0.02 -19.45
N VAL A 248 -3.36 -0.28 -20.49
CA VAL A 248 -1.90 -0.41 -20.48
C VAL A 248 -1.34 0.78 -21.23
N LEU A 249 -0.56 1.60 -20.53
CA LEU A 249 0.13 2.74 -21.09
C LEU A 249 1.58 2.32 -21.34
N GLU A 250 2.00 2.35 -22.59
CA GLU A 250 3.38 2.08 -23.00
C GLU A 250 4.22 3.36 -22.88
N ARG A 251 5.49 3.15 -22.54
CA ARG A 251 6.49 4.20 -22.36
C ARG A 251 7.07 4.70 -23.67
#